data_c58c4b34558905af89d68ddd9aeea22a
#
_entry.id   c58c4b34558905af89d68ddd9aeea22a
#
_cell.length_a   1.000
_cell.length_b   1.000
_cell.length_c   1.000
_cell.angle_alpha   90.00
_cell.angle_beta   90.00
_cell.angle_gamma   90.00
#
_symmetry.space_group_name_H-M   'P 1'
#
loop_
_entity.id
_entity.type
_entity.pdbx_description
1 polymer ?
#
loop_
_entity_poly.entity_id
_entity_poly.type
_entity_poly.pdbx_seq_one_letter_code
_entity_poly.pdbx_strand_id
1 'polypeptide(L)'
;VVAMFTRYGTFAKHLRVNYSPGVQTAQAGYGGDMDFGPKLEYHNFRTALHEAGHALGVGTTWQWGAQLSNGVWQGAAGRAQIKAFDGAGAEAYSDGTHYWPYGMNYNNEAGTVNFYRAVQMIAAFRRDMGIGP
;
A
#
# COMPACT_ATOMS: atom_id res chain seq x y z
N VAL A 1 9.78 -8.20 -0.64
CA VAL A 1 9.05 -6.92 -0.56
C VAL A 1 10.00 -5.75 -0.78
N VAL A 2 11.03 -5.56 0.05
CA VAL A 2 11.95 -4.41 -0.05
C VAL A 2 12.55 -4.24 -1.45
N ALA A 3 13.07 -5.31 -2.05
CA ALA A 3 13.66 -5.25 -3.39
C ALA A 3 12.68 -4.75 -4.46
N MET A 4 11.40 -5.04 -4.33
CA MET A 4 10.38 -4.53 -5.26
C MET A 4 10.20 -3.02 -5.11
N PHE A 5 10.14 -2.52 -3.88
CA PHE A 5 10.07 -1.06 -3.65
C PHE A 5 11.30 -0.35 -4.17
N THR A 6 12.49 -0.88 -3.89
CA THR A 6 13.77 -0.30 -4.34
C THR A 6 13.84 -0.18 -5.88
N ARG A 7 13.19 -1.09 -6.60
CA ARG A 7 13.16 -1.07 -8.07
C ARG A 7 12.34 0.09 -8.64
N TYR A 8 11.27 0.50 -7.95
CA TYR A 8 10.30 1.48 -8.47
C TYR A 8 10.34 2.84 -7.78
N GLY A 9 11.21 3.03 -6.82
CA GLY A 9 11.35 4.31 -6.13
C GLY A 9 12.43 4.30 -5.06
N THR A 10 12.69 5.47 -4.52
CA THR A 10 13.57 5.64 -3.36
C THR A 10 12.69 5.75 -2.12
N PHE A 11 12.50 4.66 -1.42
CA PHE A 11 11.67 4.61 -0.20
C PHE A 11 12.58 4.67 1.03
N ALA A 12 12.91 5.86 1.47
CA ALA A 12 13.78 6.10 2.64
C ALA A 12 13.03 5.89 3.96
N LYS A 13 12.53 4.67 4.18
CA LYS A 13 11.78 4.32 5.38
C LYS A 13 12.40 3.13 6.09
N HIS A 14 12.72 3.30 7.37
CA HIS A 14 13.11 2.18 8.21
C HIS A 14 11.87 1.39 8.62
N LEU A 15 11.85 0.09 8.35
CA LEU A 15 10.76 -0.81 8.71
C LEU A 15 11.23 -1.75 9.83
N ARG A 16 10.41 -1.87 10.86
CA ARG A 16 10.59 -2.85 11.94
C ARG A 16 9.50 -3.89 11.85
N VAL A 17 9.89 -5.15 11.71
CA VAL A 17 8.95 -6.27 11.66
C VAL A 17 8.93 -6.95 13.03
N ASN A 18 7.77 -6.98 13.66
CA ASN A 18 7.57 -7.49 15.00
C ASN A 18 6.61 -8.69 14.99
N TYR A 19 6.83 -9.62 15.92
CA TYR A 19 5.82 -10.61 16.28
C TYR A 19 4.98 -10.05 17.44
N SER A 20 3.68 -9.97 17.27
CA SER A 20 2.76 -9.35 18.24
C SER A 20 1.57 -10.27 18.51
N PRO A 21 1.61 -11.06 19.62
CA PRO A 21 0.58 -12.09 19.88
C PRO A 21 -0.85 -11.56 20.00
N GLY A 22 -1.01 -10.28 20.34
CA GLY A 22 -2.32 -9.62 20.44
C GLY A 22 -2.93 -9.18 19.10
N VAL A 23 -2.16 -9.24 18.02
CA VAL A 23 -2.64 -8.84 16.69
C VAL A 23 -3.30 -10.04 16.03
N GLN A 24 -4.53 -9.87 15.52
CA GLN A 24 -5.28 -10.98 14.91
C GLN A 24 -4.72 -11.40 13.56
N THR A 25 -4.30 -10.45 12.74
CA THR A 25 -3.80 -10.67 11.38
C THR A 25 -2.39 -10.10 11.26
N ALA A 26 -2.29 -8.93 10.69
CA ALA A 26 -1.13 -8.07 10.67
C ALA A 26 -1.60 -6.62 10.69
N GLN A 27 -0.73 -5.70 11.07
CA GLN A 27 -0.99 -4.26 11.04
C GLN A 27 0.31 -3.50 10.87
N ALA A 28 0.23 -2.27 10.37
CA ALA A 28 1.37 -1.38 10.31
C ALA A 28 0.94 0.07 10.44
N GLY A 29 1.86 0.91 10.89
CA GLY A 29 1.67 2.35 11.01
C GLY A 29 2.76 3.13 10.30
N TYR A 30 2.50 4.39 10.02
CA TYR A 30 3.44 5.27 9.32
C TYR A 30 4.78 5.44 10.06
N GLY A 31 4.85 5.13 11.34
CA GLY A 31 6.11 5.07 12.11
C GLY A 31 7.08 3.99 11.64
N GLY A 32 6.64 3.02 10.84
CA GLY A 32 7.46 1.96 10.26
C GLY A 32 7.39 0.62 10.98
N ASP A 33 6.59 0.50 12.04
CA ASP A 33 6.34 -0.79 12.67
C ASP A 33 5.34 -1.61 11.87
N MET A 34 5.67 -2.87 11.65
CA MET A 34 4.84 -3.87 11.00
C MET A 34 4.69 -5.05 11.95
N ASP A 35 3.51 -5.21 12.53
CA ASP A 35 3.23 -6.23 13.54
C ASP A 35 2.50 -7.40 12.92
N PHE A 36 3.02 -8.61 13.11
CA PHE A 36 2.41 -9.85 12.66
C PHE A 36 1.94 -10.66 13.86
N GLY A 37 0.68 -11.07 13.84
CA GLY A 37 0.08 -11.92 14.86
C GLY A 37 0.48 -13.39 14.71
N PRO A 38 -0.09 -14.28 15.57
CA PRO A 38 0.29 -15.69 15.62
C PRO A 38 -0.23 -16.53 14.45
N LYS A 39 -1.18 -16.03 13.66
CA LYS A 39 -1.78 -16.81 12.56
C LYS A 39 -0.84 -16.87 11.35
N LEU A 40 -0.24 -18.04 11.13
CA LEU A 40 0.75 -18.27 10.06
C LEU A 40 0.20 -17.98 8.64
N GLU A 41 -1.12 -18.06 8.45
CA GLU A 41 -1.77 -17.74 7.17
C GLU A 41 -1.53 -16.29 6.71
N TYR A 42 -1.18 -15.38 7.62
CA TYR A 42 -0.82 -14.00 7.31
C TYR A 42 0.70 -13.78 7.18
N HIS A 43 1.52 -14.79 7.46
CA HIS A 43 2.97 -14.70 7.31
C HIS A 43 3.38 -14.99 5.86
N ASN A 44 2.96 -14.12 4.94
CA ASN A 44 3.19 -14.31 3.51
C ASN A 44 3.53 -12.99 2.81
N PHE A 45 3.98 -13.09 1.56
CA PHE A 45 4.42 -11.94 0.77
C PHE A 45 3.32 -10.91 0.56
N ARG A 46 2.10 -11.36 0.26
CA ARG A 46 0.95 -10.48 0.03
C ARG A 46 0.67 -9.61 1.27
N THR A 47 0.61 -10.22 2.46
CA THR A 47 0.40 -9.50 3.72
C THR A 47 1.54 -8.51 3.99
N ALA A 48 2.79 -8.94 3.84
CA ALA A 48 3.94 -8.08 4.06
C ALA A 48 3.94 -6.86 3.11
N LEU A 49 3.53 -7.05 1.86
CA LEU A 49 3.41 -5.95 0.89
C LEU A 49 2.29 -4.97 1.27
N HIS A 50 1.14 -5.50 1.70
CA HIS A 50 0.01 -4.70 2.19
C HIS A 50 0.42 -3.83 3.39
N GLU A 51 1.02 -4.44 4.39
CA GLU A 51 1.47 -3.73 5.61
C GLU A 51 2.59 -2.72 5.31
N ALA A 52 3.49 -3.04 4.38
CA ALA A 52 4.48 -2.07 3.92
C ALA A 52 3.81 -0.83 3.30
N GLY A 53 2.68 -0.99 2.61
CA GLY A 53 1.88 0.12 2.11
C GLY A 53 1.43 1.07 3.23
N HIS A 54 0.90 0.53 4.32
CA HIS A 54 0.53 1.31 5.50
C HIS A 54 1.73 2.01 6.14
N ALA A 55 2.85 1.32 6.27
CA ALA A 55 4.09 1.91 6.79
C ALA A 55 4.63 3.03 5.89
N LEU A 56 4.29 3.02 4.60
CA LEU A 56 4.67 4.03 3.62
C LEU A 56 3.63 5.15 3.44
N GLY A 57 2.51 5.10 4.18
CA GLY A 57 1.55 6.19 4.24
C GLY A 57 0.13 5.88 3.76
N VAL A 58 -0.08 4.70 3.17
CA VAL A 58 -1.41 4.28 2.72
C VAL A 58 -2.34 4.15 3.94
N GLY A 59 -3.39 4.98 3.98
CA GLY A 59 -4.38 4.95 5.04
C GLY A 59 -3.90 5.36 6.45
N THR A 60 -2.65 5.81 6.58
CA THR A 60 -2.03 6.07 7.88
C THR A 60 -1.53 7.50 8.06
N THR A 61 -1.79 8.37 7.08
CA THR A 61 -1.41 9.78 7.11
C THR A 61 -2.61 10.66 6.80
N TRP A 62 -2.59 11.92 7.28
CA TRP A 62 -3.63 12.89 6.94
C TRP A 62 -3.62 13.22 5.43
N GLN A 63 -2.43 13.19 4.80
CA GLN A 63 -2.27 13.43 3.37
C GLN A 63 -3.02 12.40 2.53
N TRP A 64 -3.13 11.15 3.02
CA TRP A 64 -3.95 10.13 2.37
C TRP A 64 -5.41 10.56 2.25
N GLY A 65 -6.02 10.91 3.38
CA GLY A 65 -7.41 11.36 3.43
C GLY A 65 -7.66 12.62 2.59
N ALA A 66 -6.69 13.52 2.53
CA ALA A 66 -6.77 14.75 1.74
C ALA A 66 -6.85 14.51 0.23
N GLN A 67 -6.41 13.34 -0.25
CA GLN A 67 -6.47 12.97 -1.67
C GLN A 67 -7.77 12.23 -2.04
N LEU A 68 -8.66 11.99 -1.10
CA LEU A 68 -9.89 11.25 -1.35
C LEU A 68 -11.10 12.18 -1.50
N SER A 69 -11.93 11.89 -2.49
CA SER A 69 -13.26 12.49 -2.65
C SER A 69 -14.28 11.40 -2.94
N ASN A 70 -15.25 11.21 -2.02
CA ASN A 70 -16.24 10.15 -2.12
C ASN A 70 -15.61 8.75 -2.31
N GLY A 71 -14.49 8.49 -1.64
CA GLY A 71 -13.79 7.22 -1.74
C GLY A 71 -12.98 7.03 -3.03
N VAL A 72 -12.82 8.07 -3.85
CA VAL A 72 -12.05 8.02 -5.11
C VAL A 72 -10.78 8.85 -4.96
N TRP A 73 -9.65 8.28 -5.37
CA TRP A 73 -8.37 8.97 -5.36
C TRP A 73 -8.33 10.11 -6.37
N GLN A 74 -7.92 11.29 -5.93
CA GLN A 74 -7.90 12.50 -6.75
C GLN A 74 -6.52 12.92 -7.23
N GLY A 75 -5.45 12.42 -6.63
CA GLY A 75 -4.09 12.78 -6.98
C GLY A 75 -3.72 12.40 -8.41
N ALA A 76 -3.01 13.29 -9.10
CA ALA A 76 -2.71 13.14 -10.52
C ALA A 76 -1.84 11.93 -10.84
N ALA A 77 -0.84 11.63 -10.00
CA ALA A 77 0.07 10.50 -10.22
C ALA A 77 -0.64 9.16 -10.02
N GLY A 78 -1.45 9.01 -8.96
CA GLY A 78 -2.24 7.80 -8.72
C GLY A 78 -3.26 7.56 -9.82
N ARG A 79 -3.95 8.60 -10.27
CA ARG A 79 -4.91 8.51 -11.38
C ARG A 79 -4.24 8.12 -12.70
N ALA A 80 -3.09 8.70 -13.01
CA ALA A 80 -2.34 8.34 -14.22
C ALA A 80 -1.87 6.88 -14.15
N GLN A 81 -1.40 6.44 -12.99
CA GLN A 81 -0.90 5.08 -12.81
C GLN A 81 -1.99 4.02 -12.97
N ILE A 82 -3.16 4.21 -12.35
CA ILE A 82 -4.24 3.23 -12.48
C ILE A 82 -4.77 3.16 -13.91
N LYS A 83 -4.85 4.28 -14.60
CA LYS A 83 -5.27 4.32 -16.01
C LYS A 83 -4.25 3.64 -16.93
N ALA A 84 -2.96 3.75 -16.63
CA ALA A 84 -1.93 3.04 -17.37
C ALA A 84 -2.05 1.51 -17.22
N PHE A 85 -2.55 1.03 -16.07
CA PHE A 85 -2.77 -0.41 -15.87
C PHE A 85 -4.07 -0.92 -16.49
N ASP A 86 -5.17 -0.20 -16.29
CA ASP A 86 -6.52 -0.74 -16.46
C ASP A 86 -7.38 0.07 -17.45
N GLY A 87 -6.81 1.10 -18.10
CA GLY A 87 -7.48 1.86 -19.12
C GLY A 87 -8.02 3.23 -18.68
N ALA A 88 -8.47 4.03 -19.64
CA ALA A 88 -8.82 5.44 -19.45
C ALA A 88 -9.95 5.68 -18.42
N GLY A 89 -10.85 4.72 -18.24
CA GLY A 89 -11.96 4.81 -17.28
C GLY A 89 -11.62 4.31 -15.88
N ALA A 90 -10.40 3.79 -15.66
CA ALA A 90 -10.02 3.22 -14.37
C ALA A 90 -9.86 4.28 -13.29
N GLU A 91 -10.27 3.92 -12.07
CA GLU A 91 -10.12 4.72 -10.86
C GLU A 91 -9.51 3.87 -9.74
N ALA A 92 -8.84 4.53 -8.81
CA ALA A 92 -8.44 3.91 -7.54
C ALA A 92 -9.41 4.36 -6.46
N TYR A 93 -9.86 3.40 -5.65
CA TYR A 93 -10.86 3.59 -4.60
C TYR A 93 -10.25 3.32 -3.23
N SER A 94 -10.83 3.92 -2.20
CA SER A 94 -10.42 3.69 -0.82
C SER A 94 -11.61 3.78 0.14
N ASP A 95 -11.56 2.98 1.20
CA ASP A 95 -12.44 3.09 2.36
C ASP A 95 -11.91 4.07 3.43
N GLY A 96 -10.82 4.77 3.13
CA GLY A 96 -10.11 5.66 4.04
C GLY A 96 -8.82 5.04 4.62
N THR A 97 -8.73 3.73 4.67
CA THR A 97 -7.58 2.98 5.22
C THR A 97 -6.91 2.11 4.17
N HIS A 98 -7.70 1.40 3.38
CA HIS A 98 -7.26 0.48 2.34
C HIS A 98 -7.56 1.07 0.97
N TYR A 99 -7.00 0.49 -0.09
CA TYR A 99 -7.32 0.88 -1.46
C TYR A 99 -7.49 -0.35 -2.36
N TRP A 100 -8.13 -0.15 -3.48
CA TRP A 100 -8.28 -1.12 -4.55
C TRP A 100 -8.44 -0.42 -5.91
N PRO A 101 -8.11 -1.08 -7.05
CA PRO A 101 -7.45 -2.38 -7.11
C PRO A 101 -5.99 -2.33 -6.67
N TYR A 102 -5.36 -3.48 -6.56
CA TYR A 102 -3.94 -3.70 -6.21
C TYR A 102 -3.54 -3.39 -4.76
N GLY A 103 -4.51 -3.24 -3.85
CA GLY A 103 -4.24 -2.99 -2.43
C GLY A 103 -3.73 -4.20 -1.65
N MET A 104 -3.71 -5.37 -2.27
CA MET A 104 -3.29 -6.62 -1.62
C MET A 104 -4.09 -6.94 -0.36
N ASN A 105 -5.38 -6.60 -0.36
CA ASN A 105 -6.27 -6.78 0.78
C ASN A 105 -6.61 -8.26 1.03
N TYR A 106 -6.69 -9.05 -0.04
CA TYR A 106 -7.09 -10.46 0.00
C TYR A 106 -6.13 -11.33 -0.80
N ASN A 107 -6.08 -12.64 -0.46
CA ASN A 107 -5.18 -13.58 -1.12
C ASN A 107 -5.45 -13.76 -2.62
N ASN A 108 -6.68 -13.55 -3.08
CA ASN A 108 -7.01 -13.62 -4.51
C ASN A 108 -6.43 -12.47 -5.34
N GLU A 109 -5.90 -11.43 -4.70
CA GLU A 109 -5.18 -10.34 -5.38
C GLU A 109 -3.70 -10.69 -5.63
N ALA A 110 -3.19 -11.76 -4.98
CA ALA A 110 -1.78 -12.13 -5.07
C ALA A 110 -1.38 -12.57 -6.48
N GLY A 111 -0.16 -12.23 -6.86
CA GLY A 111 0.44 -12.59 -8.14
C GLY A 111 1.56 -11.63 -8.50
N THR A 112 2.57 -12.10 -9.24
CA THR A 112 3.77 -11.31 -9.53
C THR A 112 3.45 -9.96 -10.17
N VAL A 113 2.58 -9.94 -11.18
CA VAL A 113 2.18 -8.69 -11.86
C VAL A 113 1.47 -7.76 -10.88
N ASN A 114 0.53 -8.28 -10.09
CA ASN A 114 -0.21 -7.49 -9.12
C ASN A 114 0.68 -6.94 -8.00
N PHE A 115 1.68 -7.70 -7.58
CA PHE A 115 2.67 -7.22 -6.60
C PHE A 115 3.44 -6.00 -7.13
N TYR A 116 3.92 -6.05 -8.38
CA TYR A 116 4.60 -4.91 -9.01
C TYR A 116 3.65 -3.72 -9.20
N ARG A 117 2.40 -3.96 -9.58
CA ARG A 117 1.39 -2.90 -9.71
C ARG A 117 1.08 -2.25 -8.36
N ALA A 118 0.97 -3.03 -7.28
CA ALA A 118 0.80 -2.51 -5.93
C ALA A 118 1.92 -1.55 -5.53
N VAL A 119 3.18 -1.94 -5.76
CA VAL A 119 4.34 -1.08 -5.46
C VAL A 119 4.31 0.22 -6.28
N GLN A 120 3.97 0.14 -7.56
CA GLN A 120 3.87 1.32 -8.43
C GLN A 120 2.72 2.25 -8.01
N MET A 121 1.58 1.70 -7.57
CA MET A 121 0.49 2.50 -7.01
C MET A 121 0.92 3.22 -5.74
N ILE A 122 1.58 2.52 -4.81
CA ILE A 122 2.09 3.13 -3.57
C ILE A 122 3.08 4.26 -3.89
N ALA A 123 3.99 4.07 -4.85
CA ALA A 123 4.91 5.10 -5.30
C ALA A 123 4.18 6.33 -5.87
N ALA A 124 3.14 6.10 -6.67
CA ALA A 124 2.31 7.18 -7.23
C ALA A 124 1.54 7.94 -6.14
N PHE A 125 0.91 7.23 -5.20
CA PHE A 125 0.23 7.84 -4.07
C PHE A 125 1.16 8.70 -3.22
N ARG A 126 2.38 8.22 -2.94
CA ARG A 126 3.37 8.98 -2.17
C ARG A 126 3.78 10.27 -2.87
N ARG A 127 3.91 10.27 -4.20
CA ARG A 127 4.14 11.51 -4.98
C ARG A 127 3.00 12.49 -4.79
N ASP A 128 1.75 12.03 -4.90
CA ASP A 128 0.58 12.89 -4.72
C ASP A 128 0.46 13.44 -3.30
N MET A 129 0.82 12.63 -2.30
CA MET A 129 0.83 13.03 -0.90
C MET A 129 1.97 13.98 -0.53
N GLY A 130 3.02 14.09 -1.37
CA GLY A 130 4.18 14.91 -1.07
C GLY A 130 5.01 14.42 0.13
N ILE A 131 4.97 13.13 0.43
CA ILE A 131 5.69 12.52 1.56
C ILE A 131 6.98 11.80 1.15
N GLY A 132 7.51 12.23 0.05
CA GLY A 132 8.81 11.82 -0.45
C GLY A 132 8.77 10.67 -1.43
N PRO A 133 9.95 10.34 -1.92
CA PRO A 133 10.12 9.15 -2.72
C PRO A 133 9.97 7.89 -1.85
#